data_13027f9f544256d70a03ec10d4ceebf5
#
_entry.id   13027f9f544256d70a03ec10d4ceebf5
#
_cell.length_a   1.000
_cell.length_b   1.000
_cell.length_c   1.000
_cell.angle_alpha   90.00
_cell.angle_beta   90.00
_cell.angle_gamma   90.00
#
_symmetry.space_group_name_H-M   'P 1'
#
loop_
_entity.id
_entity.type
_entity.pdbx_description
1 polymer ?
#
loop_
_entity_poly.entity_id
_entity_poly.type
_entity_poly.pdbx_seq_one_letter_code
_entity_poly.pdbx_strand_id
1 'polypeptide(L)'
;PTEGMEMPWGVSQLNFYYDSKYIKSPPRSASELKNYIIRNKGRFTFPQPPDFTGTSFLKQILIELIDDKSLLKSEFIIHKHKNALSPLWTWLDETTPYLWREGKNYPSNYLALTELVAEREIDIGMAFNIAHASNAISEGKLPNTVRSYVHKDGTLANVHFLAIPYNSGKKTAAKIFVNFLISPEAQLKKQDKTFWGDPSVISVAKLDKNWKYKFNILPRGVATLSNEELEMKLEEPHPSWVKIIEQGWIEKYGSNN
;
A
#
# COMPACT_ATOMS: atom_id res chain seq x y z
N PRO A 1 -7.02 -10.13 -17.84
CA PRO A 1 -7.14 -11.60 -17.88
C PRO A 1 -5.80 -12.18 -18.30
N THR A 2 -5.26 -13.09 -17.49
CA THR A 2 -3.93 -13.68 -17.69
C THR A 2 -4.01 -14.98 -18.51
N GLU A 3 -5.19 -15.31 -19.06
CA GLU A 3 -5.49 -16.52 -19.84
C GLU A 3 -5.04 -17.83 -19.15
N GLY A 4 -5.00 -17.83 -17.81
CA GLY A 4 -4.52 -18.94 -17.00
C GLY A 4 -3.00 -19.13 -16.97
N MET A 5 -2.24 -18.16 -17.47
CA MET A 5 -0.76 -18.21 -17.49
C MET A 5 -0.14 -17.74 -16.15
N GLU A 6 -0.93 -17.12 -15.30
CA GLU A 6 -0.52 -16.61 -13.99
C GLU A 6 -1.48 -17.08 -12.90
N MET A 7 -0.94 -17.41 -11.74
CA MET A 7 -1.71 -17.85 -10.57
C MET A 7 -1.62 -16.82 -9.47
N PRO A 8 -2.76 -16.30 -8.96
CA PRO A 8 -2.71 -15.36 -7.83
C PRO A 8 -2.10 -16.03 -6.61
N TRP A 9 -1.17 -15.33 -5.97
CA TRP A 9 -0.43 -15.82 -4.81
C TRP A 9 -0.75 -15.06 -3.54
N GLY A 10 -0.80 -13.73 -3.61
CA GLY A 10 -1.05 -12.84 -2.49
C GLY A 10 -1.76 -11.57 -2.91
N VAL A 11 -2.25 -10.83 -1.94
CA VAL A 11 -2.91 -9.53 -2.13
C VAL A 11 -2.34 -8.55 -1.14
N SER A 12 -1.93 -7.37 -1.60
CA SER A 12 -1.54 -6.27 -0.74
C SER A 12 -2.38 -5.04 -1.04
N GLN A 13 -2.53 -4.16 -0.06
CA GLN A 13 -3.28 -2.92 -0.19
C GLN A 13 -2.58 -1.81 0.57
N LEU A 14 -2.43 -0.65 -0.06
CA LEU A 14 -1.90 0.52 0.63
C LEU A 14 -2.80 0.84 1.82
N ASN A 15 -2.21 0.83 2.99
CA ASN A 15 -2.88 1.19 4.22
C ASN A 15 -2.02 2.16 5.01
N PHE A 16 -2.69 2.98 5.81
CA PHE A 16 -2.05 3.94 6.69
C PHE A 16 -2.19 3.47 8.13
N TYR A 17 -1.27 3.87 9.00
CA TYR A 17 -1.36 3.59 10.42
C TYR A 17 -0.96 4.80 11.25
N TYR A 18 -1.53 4.90 12.43
CA TYR A 18 -1.41 6.04 13.35
C TYR A 18 -1.57 5.60 14.79
N ASP A 19 -1.10 6.40 15.74
CA ASP A 19 -1.35 6.13 17.15
C ASP A 19 -2.69 6.74 17.61
N SER A 20 -3.68 5.89 17.92
CA SER A 20 -5.02 6.28 18.37
C SER A 20 -5.03 6.99 19.73
N LYS A 21 -3.92 6.97 20.46
CA LYS A 21 -3.74 7.76 21.67
C LYS A 21 -3.77 9.27 21.34
N TYR A 22 -3.20 9.67 20.21
CA TYR A 22 -3.03 11.06 19.82
C TYR A 22 -3.99 11.51 18.74
N ILE A 23 -4.27 10.66 17.76
CA ILE A 23 -5.20 10.96 16.66
C ILE A 23 -6.51 10.21 16.89
N LYS A 24 -7.63 10.93 17.02
CA LYS A 24 -8.96 10.31 17.23
C LYS A 24 -9.69 10.04 15.91
N SER A 25 -9.42 10.85 14.89
CA SER A 25 -10.01 10.74 13.56
C SER A 25 -8.91 10.96 12.53
N PRO A 26 -8.33 9.89 11.97
CA PRO A 26 -7.29 10.00 10.95
C PRO A 26 -7.89 10.52 9.63
N PRO A 27 -7.11 11.22 8.80
CA PRO A 27 -7.57 11.72 7.50
C PRO A 27 -7.81 10.55 6.54
N ARG A 28 -9.00 10.50 5.94
CA ARG A 28 -9.43 9.39 5.08
C ARG A 28 -9.64 9.79 3.62
N SER A 29 -8.96 10.83 3.16
CA SER A 29 -8.87 11.24 1.75
C SER A 29 -7.66 12.15 1.53
N ALA A 30 -7.25 12.33 0.26
CA ALA A 30 -6.18 13.25 -0.11
C ALA A 30 -6.44 14.68 0.38
N SER A 31 -7.70 15.14 0.33
CA SER A 31 -8.10 16.46 0.81
C SER A 31 -8.01 16.59 2.34
N GLU A 32 -8.52 15.58 3.06
CA GLU A 32 -8.41 15.55 4.53
C GLU A 32 -6.95 15.45 4.99
N LEU A 33 -6.13 14.65 4.27
CA LEU A 33 -4.70 14.52 4.54
C LEU A 33 -3.97 15.83 4.31
N LYS A 34 -4.28 16.58 3.23
CA LYS A 34 -3.74 17.92 3.01
C LYS A 34 -4.04 18.84 4.20
N ASN A 35 -5.29 18.88 4.63
CA ASN A 35 -5.69 19.70 5.78
C ASN A 35 -4.98 19.28 7.07
N TYR A 36 -4.78 17.96 7.27
CA TYR A 36 -4.02 17.43 8.40
C TYR A 36 -2.57 17.91 8.37
N ILE A 37 -1.89 17.76 7.23
CA ILE A 37 -0.49 18.16 7.03
C ILE A 37 -0.29 19.65 7.34
N ILE A 38 -1.14 20.52 6.80
CA ILE A 38 -1.05 21.97 7.00
C ILE A 38 -1.23 22.35 8.48
N ARG A 39 -2.18 21.71 9.17
CA ARG A 39 -2.45 21.96 10.60
C ARG A 39 -1.39 21.39 11.53
N ASN A 40 -0.73 20.34 11.14
CA ASN A 40 0.25 19.59 11.95
C ASN A 40 1.63 19.62 11.26
N LYS A 41 2.16 20.83 11.04
CA LYS A 41 3.44 21.05 10.35
C LYS A 41 4.54 20.15 10.89
N GLY A 42 5.24 19.45 9.98
CA GLY A 42 6.36 18.56 10.30
C GLY A 42 5.94 17.16 10.78
N ARG A 43 4.63 16.87 10.84
CA ARG A 43 4.13 15.60 11.43
C ARG A 43 3.73 14.54 10.41
N PHE A 44 4.05 14.74 9.13
CA PHE A 44 3.79 13.80 8.05
C PHE A 44 4.91 13.81 7.02
N THR A 45 5.22 12.66 6.47
CA THR A 45 6.04 12.48 5.27
C THR A 45 5.70 11.14 4.61
N PHE A 46 6.34 10.84 3.49
CA PHE A 46 6.22 9.58 2.75
C PHE A 46 7.59 9.17 2.22
N PRO A 47 7.83 7.89 1.87
CA PRO A 47 9.08 7.46 1.28
C PRO A 47 9.34 8.14 -0.05
N GLN A 48 10.60 8.50 -0.31
CA GLN A 48 10.96 9.17 -1.57
C GLN A 48 10.83 8.22 -2.77
N PRO A 49 10.21 8.65 -3.89
CA PRO A 49 10.35 7.93 -5.15
C PRO A 49 11.83 7.75 -5.56
N PRO A 50 12.21 6.64 -6.19
CA PRO A 50 11.36 5.60 -6.74
C PRO A 50 11.01 4.45 -5.76
N ASP A 51 11.08 4.65 -4.43
CA ASP A 51 10.58 3.63 -3.51
C ASP A 51 9.14 3.24 -3.85
N PHE A 52 8.85 1.94 -3.81
CA PHE A 52 7.55 1.40 -4.19
C PHE A 52 6.38 2.02 -3.39
N THR A 53 6.56 2.19 -2.07
CA THR A 53 5.53 2.77 -1.19
C THR A 53 5.35 4.25 -1.47
N GLY A 54 6.44 4.98 -1.66
CA GLY A 54 6.41 6.40 -2.00
C GLY A 54 5.76 6.67 -3.35
N THR A 55 6.16 5.95 -4.39
CA THR A 55 5.53 6.05 -5.73
C THR A 55 4.04 5.69 -5.66
N SER A 56 3.68 4.66 -4.89
CA SER A 56 2.29 4.26 -4.74
C SER A 56 1.45 5.26 -3.95
N PHE A 57 2.05 5.93 -2.96
CA PHE A 57 1.40 7.07 -2.30
C PHE A 57 1.09 8.20 -3.30
N LEU A 58 2.02 8.57 -4.17
CA LEU A 58 1.76 9.58 -5.21
C LEU A 58 0.67 9.15 -6.18
N LYS A 59 0.64 7.89 -6.59
CA LYS A 59 -0.44 7.33 -7.42
C LYS A 59 -1.79 7.41 -6.69
N GLN A 60 -1.83 7.07 -5.40
CA GLN A 60 -3.05 7.18 -4.58
C GLN A 60 -3.59 8.61 -4.58
N ILE A 61 -2.73 9.60 -4.29
CA ILE A 61 -3.12 11.01 -4.29
C ILE A 61 -3.63 11.44 -5.68
N LEU A 62 -2.94 11.05 -6.77
CA LEU A 62 -3.38 11.36 -8.13
C LEU A 62 -4.77 10.77 -8.43
N ILE A 63 -5.01 9.49 -8.11
CA ILE A 63 -6.29 8.81 -8.36
C ILE A 63 -7.45 9.49 -7.63
N GLU A 64 -7.20 10.02 -6.44
CA GLU A 64 -8.23 10.71 -5.66
C GLU A 64 -8.53 12.12 -6.18
N LEU A 65 -7.55 12.78 -6.78
CA LEU A 65 -7.65 14.18 -7.19
C LEU A 65 -7.97 14.38 -8.67
N ILE A 66 -7.71 13.38 -9.51
CA ILE A 66 -7.99 13.48 -10.95
C ILE A 66 -9.49 13.40 -11.23
N ASP A 67 -10.00 14.31 -12.06
CA ASP A 67 -11.42 14.36 -12.41
C ASP A 67 -11.85 13.13 -13.25
N ASP A 68 -11.07 12.79 -14.27
CA ASP A 68 -11.33 11.63 -15.12
C ASP A 68 -10.34 10.50 -14.86
N LYS A 69 -10.73 9.59 -13.98
CA LYS A 69 -9.94 8.39 -13.62
C LYS A 69 -9.73 7.44 -14.80
N SER A 70 -10.55 7.51 -15.85
CA SER A 70 -10.41 6.63 -17.01
C SER A 70 -9.12 6.87 -17.78
N LEU A 71 -8.57 8.08 -17.71
CA LEU A 71 -7.28 8.44 -18.32
C LEU A 71 -6.14 7.56 -17.79
N LEU A 72 -6.19 7.21 -16.51
CA LEU A 72 -5.15 6.42 -15.84
C LEU A 72 -5.11 4.95 -16.31
N LYS A 73 -6.16 4.45 -16.97
CA LYS A 73 -6.23 3.07 -17.49
C LYS A 73 -5.51 2.90 -18.83
N SER A 74 -5.18 3.99 -19.51
CA SER A 74 -4.51 3.99 -20.81
C SER A 74 -3.05 4.42 -20.70
N GLU A 75 -2.26 4.11 -21.73
CA GLU A 75 -0.88 4.56 -21.83
C GLU A 75 -0.75 6.08 -21.72
N PHE A 76 0.23 6.55 -20.98
CA PHE A 76 0.53 7.98 -20.87
C PHE A 76 1.08 8.52 -22.19
N ILE A 77 0.39 9.50 -22.75
CA ILE A 77 0.80 10.21 -23.97
C ILE A 77 0.96 11.69 -23.61
N ILE A 78 2.17 12.22 -23.70
CA ILE A 78 2.53 13.54 -23.16
C ILE A 78 1.64 14.68 -23.64
N HIS A 79 1.37 14.77 -24.94
CA HIS A 79 0.54 15.86 -25.50
C HIS A 79 -0.94 15.75 -25.11
N LYS A 80 -1.41 14.56 -24.72
CA LYS A 80 -2.79 14.29 -24.33
C LYS A 80 -2.99 14.37 -22.80
N HIS A 81 -2.02 13.91 -22.02
CA HIS A 81 -2.17 13.70 -20.59
C HIS A 81 -1.34 14.66 -19.71
N LYS A 82 -0.61 15.62 -20.31
CA LYS A 82 0.27 16.54 -19.56
C LYS A 82 -0.44 17.21 -18.39
N ASN A 83 -1.66 17.68 -18.59
CA ASN A 83 -2.42 18.38 -17.57
C ASN A 83 -3.07 17.44 -16.53
N ALA A 84 -3.14 16.14 -16.79
CA ALA A 84 -3.74 15.18 -15.87
C ALA A 84 -2.95 15.03 -14.56
N LEU A 85 -1.67 15.38 -14.56
CA LEU A 85 -0.82 15.38 -13.36
C LEU A 85 -0.89 16.67 -12.54
N SER A 86 -1.52 17.74 -13.08
CA SER A 86 -1.59 19.04 -12.40
C SER A 86 -2.20 18.95 -10.99
N PRO A 87 -3.28 18.19 -10.73
CA PRO A 87 -3.83 18.07 -9.38
C PRO A 87 -2.84 17.49 -8.37
N LEU A 88 -2.02 16.51 -8.79
CA LEU A 88 -0.97 15.93 -7.95
C LEU A 88 0.11 16.96 -7.61
N TRP A 89 0.60 17.69 -8.63
CA TRP A 89 1.65 18.69 -8.41
C TRP A 89 1.16 19.84 -7.55
N THR A 90 -0.06 20.34 -7.79
CA THR A 90 -0.66 21.38 -6.93
C THR A 90 -0.78 20.90 -5.48
N TRP A 91 -1.23 19.66 -5.26
CA TRP A 91 -1.33 19.09 -3.90
C TRP A 91 0.05 19.01 -3.23
N LEU A 92 1.09 18.60 -3.95
CA LEU A 92 2.46 18.52 -3.44
C LEU A 92 3.04 19.93 -3.19
N ASP A 93 2.86 20.88 -4.09
CA ASP A 93 3.32 22.28 -3.90
C ASP A 93 2.73 22.90 -2.63
N GLU A 94 1.44 22.63 -2.36
CA GLU A 94 0.74 23.14 -1.18
C GLU A 94 1.12 22.42 0.11
N THR A 95 1.55 21.16 0.06
CA THR A 95 1.83 20.35 1.25
C THR A 95 3.32 20.27 1.61
N THR A 96 4.21 20.29 0.63
CA THR A 96 5.66 20.11 0.83
C THR A 96 6.27 21.03 1.90
N PRO A 97 5.92 22.33 2.01
CA PRO A 97 6.48 23.20 3.06
C PRO A 97 6.05 22.81 4.49
N TYR A 98 5.06 21.96 4.61
CA TYR A 98 4.49 21.49 5.90
C TYR A 98 4.87 20.04 6.22
N LEU A 99 5.57 19.34 5.32
CA LEU A 99 6.07 18.00 5.57
C LEU A 99 7.18 17.98 6.63
N TRP A 100 7.48 16.81 7.13
CA TRP A 100 8.65 16.55 7.98
C TRP A 100 9.89 17.16 7.34
N ARG A 101 10.69 17.88 8.14
CA ARG A 101 11.86 18.65 7.69
C ARG A 101 11.57 19.57 6.50
N GLU A 102 10.35 20.11 6.44
CA GLU A 102 9.91 21.02 5.36
C GLU A 102 10.02 20.44 3.95
N GLY A 103 9.91 19.10 3.83
CA GLY A 103 10.06 18.41 2.55
C GLY A 103 11.46 18.42 1.95
N LYS A 104 12.49 18.76 2.73
CA LYS A 104 13.89 18.74 2.28
C LYS A 104 14.53 17.37 2.37
N ASN A 105 13.95 16.48 3.18
CA ASN A 105 14.39 15.12 3.37
C ASN A 105 13.20 14.17 3.40
N TYR A 106 13.39 12.96 2.91
CA TYR A 106 12.38 11.92 2.87
C TYR A 106 12.97 10.59 3.34
N PRO A 107 12.20 9.74 4.03
CA PRO A 107 12.67 8.39 4.36
C PRO A 107 12.89 7.56 3.09
N SER A 108 13.89 6.69 3.11
CA SER A 108 14.27 5.88 1.95
C SER A 108 13.25 4.80 1.58
N ASN A 109 12.45 4.35 2.56
CA ASN A 109 11.46 3.28 2.39
C ASN A 109 10.46 3.27 3.56
N TYR A 110 9.47 2.36 3.49
CA TYR A 110 8.44 2.25 4.54
C TYR A 110 8.99 1.80 5.91
N LEU A 111 10.13 1.11 5.99
CA LEU A 111 10.73 0.73 7.28
C LEU A 111 11.31 1.96 7.97
N ALA A 112 12.07 2.79 7.26
CA ALA A 112 12.55 4.07 7.78
C ALA A 112 11.38 5.00 8.18
N LEU A 113 10.28 4.98 7.42
CA LEU A 113 9.06 5.69 7.79
C LEU A 113 8.47 5.16 9.12
N THR A 114 8.53 3.84 9.34
CA THR A 114 8.04 3.22 10.59
C THR A 114 8.85 3.65 11.80
N GLU A 115 10.17 3.81 11.64
CA GLU A 115 11.04 4.32 12.69
C GLU A 115 10.65 5.75 13.08
N LEU A 116 10.37 6.62 12.11
CA LEU A 116 9.90 7.98 12.40
C LEU A 116 8.57 8.00 13.16
N VAL A 117 7.66 7.06 12.88
CA VAL A 117 6.42 6.91 13.66
C VAL A 117 6.71 6.42 15.07
N ALA A 118 7.60 5.43 15.22
CA ALA A 118 7.99 4.89 16.51
C ALA A 118 8.64 5.94 17.43
N GLU A 119 9.50 6.77 16.85
CA GLU A 119 10.18 7.89 17.53
C GLU A 119 9.27 9.12 17.71
N ARG A 120 8.05 9.05 17.17
CA ARG A 120 7.08 10.15 17.20
C ARG A 120 7.57 11.44 16.50
N GLU A 121 8.44 11.30 15.53
CA GLU A 121 8.78 12.42 14.66
C GLU A 121 7.63 12.75 13.70
N ILE A 122 6.90 11.71 13.26
CA ILE A 122 5.69 11.85 12.44
C ILE A 122 4.52 11.09 13.09
N ASP A 123 3.31 11.38 12.64
CA ASP A 123 2.08 10.86 13.25
C ASP A 123 1.45 9.71 12.45
N ILE A 124 1.68 9.65 11.14
CA ILE A 124 1.03 8.71 10.23
C ILE A 124 2.10 8.04 9.38
N GLY A 125 2.11 6.71 9.42
CA GLY A 125 2.90 5.88 8.52
C GLY A 125 2.05 5.18 7.47
N MET A 126 2.68 4.48 6.53
CA MET A 126 2.01 3.72 5.49
C MET A 126 2.78 2.46 5.11
N ALA A 127 2.08 1.43 4.67
CA ALA A 127 2.64 0.18 4.16
C ALA A 127 1.66 -0.51 3.21
N PHE A 128 2.15 -1.47 2.42
CA PHE A 128 1.29 -2.34 1.60
C PHE A 128 0.88 -3.62 2.32
N ASN A 129 1.73 -4.15 3.19
CA ASN A 129 1.33 -5.29 4.01
C ASN A 129 0.34 -4.82 5.08
N ILE A 130 -0.89 -5.32 5.03
CA ILE A 130 -1.96 -4.98 5.96
C ILE A 130 -1.70 -5.42 7.41
N ALA A 131 -0.80 -6.39 7.62
CA ALA A 131 -0.38 -6.83 8.95
C ALA A 131 0.84 -6.07 9.49
N HIS A 132 1.44 -5.16 8.70
CA HIS A 132 2.69 -4.48 9.05
C HIS A 132 2.64 -3.82 10.44
N ALA A 133 1.63 -3.00 10.69
CA ALA A 133 1.49 -2.31 11.98
C ALA A 133 1.30 -3.29 13.15
N SER A 134 0.52 -4.36 12.96
CA SER A 134 0.34 -5.41 13.97
C SER A 134 1.62 -6.20 14.24
N ASN A 135 2.42 -6.46 13.20
CA ASN A 135 3.71 -7.14 13.36
C ASN A 135 4.69 -6.23 14.10
N ALA A 136 4.79 -4.95 13.75
CA ALA A 136 5.62 -3.98 14.43
C ALA A 136 5.23 -3.79 15.91
N ILE A 137 3.93 -3.86 16.25
CA ILE A 137 3.46 -3.91 17.64
C ILE A 137 3.95 -5.19 18.34
N SER A 138 3.82 -6.34 17.69
CA SER A 138 4.24 -7.63 18.27
C SER A 138 5.76 -7.70 18.50
N GLU A 139 6.54 -6.98 17.69
CA GLU A 139 7.99 -6.84 17.80
C GLU A 139 8.42 -5.76 18.81
N GLY A 140 7.47 -5.05 19.43
CA GLY A 140 7.75 -3.96 20.36
C GLY A 140 8.24 -2.66 19.73
N LYS A 141 8.18 -2.54 18.39
CA LYS A 141 8.59 -1.35 17.66
C LYS A 141 7.54 -0.24 17.71
N LEU A 142 6.27 -0.61 17.70
CA LEU A 142 5.15 0.32 17.79
C LEU A 142 4.30 0.07 19.04
N PRO A 143 3.69 1.10 19.63
CA PRO A 143 2.83 0.93 20.80
C PRO A 143 1.51 0.22 20.45
N ASN A 144 0.92 -0.46 21.42
CA ASN A 144 -0.33 -1.21 21.26
C ASN A 144 -1.57 -0.31 20.95
N THR A 145 -1.41 0.99 21.02
CA THR A 145 -2.42 1.98 20.65
C THR A 145 -2.47 2.28 19.16
N VAL A 146 -1.51 1.79 18.38
CA VAL A 146 -1.50 1.98 16.92
C VAL A 146 -2.68 1.23 16.26
N ARG A 147 -3.29 1.87 15.27
CA ARG A 147 -4.38 1.36 14.43
C ARG A 147 -4.10 1.66 12.98
N SER A 148 -4.60 0.80 12.09
CA SER A 148 -4.54 1.05 10.64
C SER A 148 -5.87 1.60 10.12
N TYR A 149 -5.82 2.21 8.94
CA TYR A 149 -6.99 2.67 8.20
C TYR A 149 -6.70 2.73 6.70
N VAL A 150 -7.75 2.81 5.91
CA VAL A 150 -7.70 3.11 4.47
C VAL A 150 -8.54 4.35 4.17
N HIS A 151 -8.31 4.99 3.04
CA HIS A 151 -9.15 6.11 2.62
C HIS A 151 -10.57 5.65 2.30
N LYS A 152 -11.54 6.55 2.44
CA LYS A 152 -12.98 6.22 2.35
C LYS A 152 -13.41 5.68 0.99
N ASP A 153 -12.78 6.14 -0.08
CA ASP A 153 -13.07 5.69 -1.45
C ASP A 153 -12.14 4.54 -1.89
N GLY A 154 -11.43 3.94 -0.94
CA GLY A 154 -10.49 2.86 -1.14
C GLY A 154 -9.05 3.31 -1.29
N THR A 155 -8.17 2.33 -1.34
CA THR A 155 -6.74 2.52 -1.57
C THR A 155 -6.22 1.54 -2.62
N LEU A 156 -5.08 1.87 -3.22
CA LEU A 156 -4.41 1.03 -4.20
C LEU A 156 -4.18 -0.39 -3.66
N ALA A 157 -4.55 -1.38 -4.46
CA ALA A 157 -4.35 -2.78 -4.14
C ALA A 157 -3.67 -3.52 -5.29
N ASN A 158 -2.77 -4.42 -4.93
CA ASN A 158 -2.02 -5.25 -5.86
C ASN A 158 -2.26 -6.72 -5.62
N VAL A 159 -2.26 -7.49 -6.68
CA VAL A 159 -2.24 -8.95 -6.63
C VAL A 159 -0.86 -9.43 -7.04
N HIS A 160 -0.26 -10.29 -6.24
CA HIS A 160 0.99 -10.96 -6.56
C HIS A 160 0.67 -12.24 -7.32
N PHE A 161 1.34 -12.45 -8.45
CA PHE A 161 1.14 -13.61 -9.29
C PHE A 161 2.38 -14.49 -9.35
N LEU A 162 2.15 -15.79 -9.52
CA LEU A 162 3.17 -16.78 -9.85
C LEU A 162 3.04 -17.11 -11.32
N ALA A 163 4.15 -17.08 -12.04
CA ALA A 163 4.24 -17.49 -13.43
C ALA A 163 5.39 -18.48 -13.64
N ILE A 164 5.23 -19.38 -14.60
CA ILE A 164 6.28 -20.34 -14.98
C ILE A 164 6.93 -19.81 -16.27
N PRO A 165 8.23 -19.41 -16.24
CA PRO A 165 8.90 -18.90 -17.43
C PRO A 165 8.80 -19.89 -18.60
N TYR A 166 8.60 -19.36 -19.81
CA TYR A 166 8.45 -20.15 -21.02
C TYR A 166 9.62 -21.13 -21.24
N ASN A 167 10.84 -20.70 -20.99
CA ASN A 167 12.08 -21.47 -21.15
C ASN A 167 12.43 -22.37 -19.96
N SER A 168 11.55 -22.50 -18.95
CA SER A 168 11.82 -23.39 -17.80
C SER A 168 11.91 -24.84 -18.21
N GLY A 169 12.99 -25.52 -17.86
CA GLY A 169 13.17 -26.96 -18.01
C GLY A 169 12.47 -27.79 -16.92
N LYS A 170 11.85 -27.16 -15.92
CA LYS A 170 11.25 -27.82 -14.76
C LYS A 170 9.75 -27.50 -14.60
N LYS A 171 9.04 -27.35 -15.71
CA LYS A 171 7.61 -26.92 -15.70
C LYS A 171 6.70 -27.81 -14.86
N THR A 172 6.89 -29.13 -14.87
CA THR A 172 6.07 -30.07 -14.07
C THR A 172 6.27 -29.85 -12.59
N ALA A 173 7.51 -29.73 -12.12
CA ALA A 173 7.82 -29.45 -10.72
C ALA A 173 7.29 -28.05 -10.30
N ALA A 174 7.43 -27.06 -11.17
CA ALA A 174 6.89 -25.72 -10.93
C ALA A 174 5.36 -25.72 -10.77
N LYS A 175 4.63 -26.48 -11.62
CA LYS A 175 3.17 -26.62 -11.48
C LYS A 175 2.76 -27.26 -10.15
N ILE A 176 3.47 -28.31 -9.71
CA ILE A 176 3.22 -28.95 -8.40
C ILE A 176 3.44 -27.95 -7.27
N PHE A 177 4.53 -27.17 -7.33
CA PHE A 177 4.85 -26.17 -6.33
C PHE A 177 3.81 -25.04 -6.30
N VAL A 178 3.42 -24.51 -7.45
CA VAL A 178 2.36 -23.48 -7.54
C VAL A 178 1.05 -24.01 -6.96
N ASN A 179 0.67 -25.25 -7.28
CA ASN A 179 -0.54 -25.86 -6.73
C ASN A 179 -0.47 -26.03 -5.21
N PHE A 180 0.69 -26.37 -4.66
CA PHE A 180 0.91 -26.38 -3.21
C PHE A 180 0.72 -24.98 -2.60
N LEU A 181 1.29 -23.95 -3.20
CA LEU A 181 1.24 -22.58 -2.68
C LEU A 181 -0.18 -22.01 -2.59
N ILE A 182 -1.11 -22.44 -3.46
CA ILE A 182 -2.53 -22.06 -3.38
C ILE A 182 -3.37 -23.06 -2.57
N SER A 183 -2.75 -24.07 -1.94
CA SER A 183 -3.49 -24.99 -1.06
C SER A 183 -4.00 -24.24 0.21
N PRO A 184 -5.09 -24.74 0.82
CA PRO A 184 -5.58 -24.16 2.07
C PRO A 184 -4.53 -24.11 3.17
N GLU A 185 -3.65 -25.10 3.26
CA GLU A 185 -2.57 -25.18 4.24
C GLU A 185 -1.55 -24.04 4.04
N ALA A 186 -1.03 -23.88 2.82
CA ALA A 186 -0.05 -22.85 2.50
C ALA A 186 -0.64 -21.45 2.66
N GLN A 187 -1.89 -21.24 2.23
CA GLN A 187 -2.59 -19.98 2.35
C GLN A 187 -2.94 -19.62 3.80
N LEU A 188 -3.30 -20.61 4.63
CA LEU A 188 -3.49 -20.41 6.07
C LEU A 188 -2.20 -19.93 6.74
N LYS A 189 -1.08 -20.62 6.44
CA LYS A 189 0.23 -20.27 6.99
C LYS A 189 0.68 -18.89 6.53
N LYS A 190 0.43 -18.54 5.27
CA LYS A 190 0.73 -17.23 4.71
C LYS A 190 -0.08 -16.12 5.39
N GLN A 191 -1.35 -16.36 5.70
CA GLN A 191 -2.21 -15.38 6.36
C GLN A 191 -1.90 -15.22 7.86
N ASP A 192 -1.25 -16.19 8.48
CA ASP A 192 -0.81 -16.09 9.87
C ASP A 192 0.23 -14.97 10.01
N LYS A 193 -0.08 -13.97 10.85
CA LYS A 193 0.79 -12.81 11.10
C LYS A 193 2.16 -13.19 11.68
N THR A 194 2.30 -14.36 12.30
CA THR A 194 3.58 -14.84 12.86
C THR A 194 4.56 -15.27 11.76
N PHE A 195 4.07 -15.53 10.54
CA PHE A 195 4.88 -15.85 9.38
C PHE A 195 4.95 -14.68 8.39
N TRP A 196 3.79 -14.20 7.91
CA TRP A 196 3.75 -13.11 6.95
C TRP A 196 2.59 -12.14 7.18
N GLY A 197 1.36 -12.66 7.37
CA GLY A 197 0.15 -11.85 7.53
C GLY A 197 -0.46 -11.37 6.21
N ASP A 198 -0.03 -11.94 5.07
CA ASP A 198 -0.58 -11.60 3.75
C ASP A 198 -1.91 -12.32 3.51
N PRO A 199 -3.00 -11.62 3.10
CA PRO A 199 -4.31 -12.22 2.94
C PRO A 199 -4.34 -13.40 1.97
N SER A 200 -5.24 -14.34 2.26
CA SER A 200 -5.46 -15.50 1.37
C SER A 200 -6.08 -15.07 0.04
N VAL A 201 -5.62 -15.68 -1.04
CA VAL A 201 -6.18 -15.50 -2.39
C VAL A 201 -7.28 -16.53 -2.72
N ILE A 202 -7.44 -17.56 -1.89
CA ILE A 202 -8.49 -18.55 -2.08
C ILE A 202 -9.77 -18.14 -1.36
N SER A 203 -10.92 -18.53 -1.92
CA SER A 203 -12.21 -18.26 -1.29
C SER A 203 -12.42 -19.18 -0.09
N VAL A 204 -12.15 -18.66 1.11
CA VAL A 204 -12.36 -19.38 2.38
C VAL A 204 -13.82 -19.86 2.51
N ALA A 205 -14.78 -19.09 1.99
CA ALA A 205 -16.20 -19.46 2.02
C ALA A 205 -16.53 -20.76 1.24
N LYS A 206 -15.67 -21.16 0.30
CA LYS A 206 -15.83 -22.42 -0.48
C LYS A 206 -15.12 -23.63 0.12
N LEU A 207 -14.33 -23.43 1.17
CA LEU A 207 -13.62 -24.53 1.85
C LEU A 207 -14.59 -25.33 2.74
N ASP A 208 -14.15 -26.51 3.17
CA ASP A 208 -14.85 -27.32 4.16
C ASP A 208 -14.90 -26.63 5.55
N LYS A 209 -15.72 -27.18 6.46
CA LYS A 209 -15.92 -26.60 7.80
C LYS A 209 -14.65 -26.50 8.63
N ASN A 210 -13.73 -27.47 8.50
CA ASN A 210 -12.50 -27.51 9.27
C ASN A 210 -11.54 -26.41 8.83
N TRP A 211 -11.36 -26.19 7.53
CA TRP A 211 -10.54 -25.09 7.00
C TRP A 211 -11.15 -23.72 7.33
N LYS A 212 -12.46 -23.56 7.14
CA LYS A 212 -13.16 -22.32 7.56
C LYS A 212 -12.89 -21.97 9.01
N TYR A 213 -12.98 -22.96 9.90
CA TYR A 213 -12.69 -22.76 11.31
C TYR A 213 -11.25 -22.30 11.53
N LYS A 214 -10.26 -22.96 10.93
CA LYS A 214 -8.84 -22.60 11.06
C LYS A 214 -8.54 -21.18 10.60
N PHE A 215 -9.10 -20.74 9.47
CA PHE A 215 -8.95 -19.38 8.99
C PHE A 215 -9.60 -18.35 9.92
N ASN A 216 -10.77 -18.67 10.46
CA ASN A 216 -11.52 -17.75 11.33
C ASN A 216 -10.86 -17.53 12.70
N ILE A 217 -10.14 -18.50 13.22
CA ILE A 217 -9.47 -18.38 14.54
C ILE A 217 -8.07 -17.74 14.45
N LEU A 218 -7.55 -17.47 13.24
CA LEU A 218 -6.26 -16.81 13.10
C LEU A 218 -6.26 -15.42 13.76
N PRO A 219 -5.32 -15.14 14.66
CA PRO A 219 -5.21 -13.82 15.26
C PRO A 219 -4.74 -12.81 14.23
N ARG A 220 -5.56 -11.80 13.94
CA ARG A 220 -5.23 -10.75 12.97
C ARG A 220 -4.30 -9.67 13.54
N GLY A 221 -4.35 -9.45 14.83
CA GLY A 221 -3.68 -8.35 15.52
C GLY A 221 -4.53 -7.08 15.55
N VAL A 222 -4.24 -6.21 16.52
CA VAL A 222 -5.08 -5.04 16.87
C VAL A 222 -5.07 -3.93 15.81
N ALA A 223 -4.06 -3.90 14.97
CA ALA A 223 -3.88 -2.91 13.91
C ALA A 223 -4.09 -3.50 12.50
N THR A 224 -4.56 -4.75 12.37
CA THR A 224 -4.86 -5.36 11.07
C THR A 224 -6.33 -5.15 10.73
N LEU A 225 -6.58 -4.50 9.60
CA LEU A 225 -7.93 -4.19 9.10
C LEU A 225 -8.73 -5.46 8.79
N SER A 226 -10.05 -5.39 8.96
CA SER A 226 -10.98 -6.46 8.58
C SER A 226 -11.11 -6.56 7.05
N ASN A 227 -11.72 -7.64 6.57
CA ASN A 227 -11.96 -7.79 5.13
C ASN A 227 -12.94 -6.75 4.61
N GLU A 228 -13.93 -6.37 5.43
CA GLU A 228 -14.92 -5.35 5.12
C GLU A 228 -14.27 -3.97 4.99
N GLU A 229 -13.33 -3.63 5.87
CA GLU A 229 -12.56 -2.38 5.79
C GLU A 229 -11.65 -2.33 4.55
N LEU A 230 -11.23 -3.49 4.04
CA LEU A 230 -10.36 -3.65 2.86
C LEU A 230 -11.16 -3.91 1.56
N GLU A 231 -12.48 -3.82 1.59
CA GLU A 231 -13.32 -4.14 0.43
C GLU A 231 -13.11 -3.15 -0.73
N MET A 232 -13.01 -1.86 -0.41
CA MET A 232 -12.81 -0.81 -1.40
C MET A 232 -11.36 -0.78 -1.86
N LYS A 233 -11.13 -1.20 -3.11
CA LYS A 233 -9.80 -1.29 -3.73
C LYS A 233 -9.75 -0.43 -4.98
N LEU A 234 -8.67 0.32 -5.11
CA LEU A 234 -8.36 1.07 -6.31
C LEU A 234 -7.39 0.27 -7.19
N GLU A 235 -7.62 0.32 -8.50
CA GLU A 235 -6.75 -0.30 -9.49
C GLU A 235 -5.51 0.55 -9.73
N GLU A 236 -4.40 -0.11 -10.07
CA GLU A 236 -3.17 0.56 -10.49
C GLU A 236 -3.37 1.32 -11.80
N PRO A 237 -2.81 2.53 -11.94
CA PRO A 237 -2.69 3.18 -13.23
C PRO A 237 -1.88 2.32 -14.22
N HIS A 238 -2.07 2.56 -15.52
CA HIS A 238 -1.24 1.93 -16.54
C HIS A 238 0.26 2.17 -16.23
N PRO A 239 1.14 1.18 -16.36
CA PRO A 239 2.56 1.26 -15.93
C PRO A 239 3.35 2.45 -16.46
N SER A 240 2.99 2.98 -17.63
CA SER A 240 3.64 4.16 -18.22
C SER A 240 3.52 5.43 -17.37
N TRP A 241 2.53 5.53 -16.49
CA TRP A 241 2.37 6.67 -15.57
C TRP A 241 3.43 6.70 -14.46
N VAL A 242 3.91 5.52 -14.05
CA VAL A 242 4.90 5.38 -12.95
C VAL A 242 6.13 6.22 -13.22
N LYS A 243 6.76 5.99 -14.38
CA LYS A 243 7.99 6.70 -14.76
C LYS A 243 7.81 8.22 -14.78
N ILE A 244 6.68 8.70 -15.27
CA ILE A 244 6.42 10.14 -15.39
C ILE A 244 6.19 10.77 -14.01
N ILE A 245 5.48 10.07 -13.13
CA ILE A 245 5.26 10.51 -11.74
C ILE A 245 6.61 10.58 -11.00
N GLU A 246 7.42 9.53 -11.07
CA GLU A 246 8.71 9.46 -10.40
C GLU A 246 9.68 10.53 -10.89
N GLN A 247 9.83 10.65 -12.21
CA GLN A 247 10.71 11.66 -12.82
C GLN A 247 10.25 13.08 -12.45
N GLY A 248 8.96 13.37 -12.60
CA GLY A 248 8.41 14.68 -12.25
C GLY A 248 8.57 15.00 -10.76
N TRP A 249 8.46 14.01 -9.86
CA TRP A 249 8.71 14.21 -8.45
C TRP A 249 10.20 14.48 -8.16
N ILE A 250 11.11 13.69 -8.75
CA ILE A 250 12.56 13.87 -8.57
C ILE A 250 12.99 15.25 -9.05
N GLU A 251 12.49 15.72 -10.20
CA GLU A 251 12.81 17.02 -10.76
C GLU A 251 12.31 18.19 -9.89
N LYS A 252 11.15 18.05 -9.24
CA LYS A 252 10.51 19.14 -8.49
C LYS A 252 10.86 19.15 -7.00
N TYR A 253 10.98 17.97 -6.38
CA TYR A 253 11.06 17.81 -4.93
C TYR A 253 12.24 16.94 -4.48
N GLY A 254 12.89 16.24 -5.41
CA GLY A 254 14.09 15.45 -5.10
C GLY A 254 15.20 16.32 -4.55
N SER A 255 15.84 15.86 -3.48
CA SER A 255 17.02 16.55 -2.94
C SER A 255 18.11 16.59 -4.02
N ASN A 256 18.54 17.77 -4.43
CA ASN A 256 19.78 17.93 -5.17
C ASN A 256 20.91 17.57 -4.19
N ASN A 257 21.35 16.30 -4.23
CA ASN A 257 22.63 15.88 -3.66
C ASN A 257 23.73 16.08 -4.67
#